data_19559bf18c5208ee220c392d35d6d0e6
#
_entry.id   19559bf18c5208ee220c392d35d6d0e6
#
_cell.length_a   1.000
_cell.length_b   1.000
_cell.length_c   1.000
_cell.angle_alpha   90.00
_cell.angle_beta   90.00
_cell.angle_gamma   90.00
#
_symmetry.space_group_name_H-M   'P 1'
#
loop_
_entity.id
_entity.type
_entity.pdbx_description
1 polymer ?
#
loop_
_entity_poly.entity_id
_entity_poly.type
_entity_poly.pdbx_seq_one_letter_code
_entity_poly.pdbx_strand_id
1 'polypeptide(L)'
;NLEQRKKYRAVWFLFRDLIRASWKACYREGVLYMSLPSLNGADIHDTTSPEVKALLRSWMSESRHERLVGYTDFIKRMETPSANKMSISTLIADGKELADRIRRAHNGEIEIENAVKPYLQLVRENDRDEFTGLKISEIWRYFRLTWSTPAETTPGRTMQYLIRDAAHQHHAVMGIASLENCAVQITCRDDYIGWNQKAFIERILKLSDFEAVNELKQLLKYLEDG
;
A
#
# COMPACT_ATOMS: atom_id res chain seq x y z
N ASN A 1 -4.50 -28.98 -25.18
CA ASN A 1 -5.56 -28.01 -25.01
C ASN A 1 -5.00 -26.79 -24.25
N LEU A 2 -5.30 -25.59 -24.75
CA LEU A 2 -4.75 -24.32 -24.21
C LEU A 2 -5.20 -24.08 -22.77
N GLU A 3 -6.43 -24.44 -22.42
CA GLU A 3 -6.97 -24.32 -21.06
C GLU A 3 -6.26 -25.24 -20.05
N GLN A 4 -5.95 -26.46 -20.44
CA GLN A 4 -5.17 -27.38 -19.60
C GLN A 4 -3.75 -26.83 -19.34
N ARG A 5 -3.11 -26.25 -20.35
CA ARG A 5 -1.79 -25.61 -20.19
C ARG A 5 -1.83 -24.43 -19.22
N LYS A 6 -2.90 -23.61 -19.25
CA LYS A 6 -3.10 -22.50 -18.31
C LYS A 6 -3.29 -23.03 -16.88
N LYS A 7 -4.10 -24.08 -16.68
CA LYS A 7 -4.29 -24.70 -15.36
C LYS A 7 -2.99 -25.28 -14.82
N TYR A 8 -2.23 -26.05 -15.61
CA TYR A 8 -0.94 -26.59 -15.19
C TYR A 8 0.07 -25.48 -14.85
N ARG A 9 0.08 -24.40 -15.61
CA ARG A 9 0.94 -23.25 -15.34
C ARG A 9 0.57 -22.56 -14.03
N ALA A 10 -0.70 -22.37 -13.75
CA ALA A 10 -1.18 -21.79 -12.48
C ALA A 10 -0.81 -22.67 -11.27
N VAL A 11 -1.03 -24.00 -11.39
CA VAL A 11 -0.64 -24.97 -10.37
C VAL A 11 0.87 -24.96 -10.15
N TRP A 12 1.66 -24.92 -11.22
CA TRP A 12 3.14 -24.85 -11.12
C TRP A 12 3.63 -23.59 -10.40
N PHE A 13 3.02 -22.41 -10.71
CA PHE A 13 3.34 -21.17 -10.00
C PHE A 13 2.99 -21.26 -8.52
N LEU A 14 1.83 -21.81 -8.18
CA LEU A 14 1.44 -22.02 -6.79
C LEU A 14 2.44 -22.89 -6.04
N PHE A 15 2.84 -24.04 -6.62
CA PHE A 15 3.83 -24.92 -5.99
C PHE A 15 5.19 -24.26 -5.86
N ARG A 16 5.65 -23.57 -6.89
CA ARG A 16 6.89 -22.80 -6.84
C ARG A 16 6.89 -21.81 -5.67
N ASP A 17 5.79 -21.08 -5.50
CA ASP A 17 5.68 -20.05 -4.47
C ASP A 17 5.57 -20.67 -3.07
N LEU A 18 4.88 -21.80 -2.92
CA LEU A 18 4.85 -22.54 -1.66
C LEU A 18 6.24 -23.10 -1.29
N ILE A 19 6.97 -23.65 -2.24
CA ILE A 19 8.34 -24.15 -2.01
C ILE A 19 9.29 -23.00 -1.63
N ARG A 20 9.18 -21.87 -2.31
CA ARG A 20 9.94 -20.65 -1.97
C ARG A 20 9.62 -20.16 -0.57
N ALA A 21 8.37 -20.27 -0.15
CA ALA A 21 7.92 -19.98 1.21
C ALA A 21 8.27 -21.10 2.21
N SER A 22 9.21 -22.00 1.85
CA SER A 22 9.72 -23.08 2.69
C SER A 22 8.69 -24.15 3.08
N TRP A 23 7.57 -24.25 2.35
CA TRP A 23 6.64 -25.38 2.49
C TRP A 23 7.31 -26.67 2.01
N LYS A 24 7.06 -27.75 2.73
CA LYS A 24 7.56 -29.08 2.36
C LYS A 24 6.48 -29.83 1.59
N ALA A 25 6.86 -30.38 0.44
CA ALA A 25 6.00 -31.24 -0.36
C ALA A 25 6.39 -32.72 -0.16
N CYS A 26 5.41 -33.58 0.09
CA CYS A 26 5.60 -35.02 0.19
C CYS A 26 4.53 -35.73 -0.63
N TYR A 27 4.94 -36.63 -1.53
CA TYR A 27 4.02 -37.43 -2.31
C TYR A 27 3.95 -38.85 -1.74
N ARG A 28 2.74 -39.30 -1.36
CA ARG A 28 2.49 -40.65 -0.85
C ARG A 28 1.16 -41.16 -1.38
N GLU A 29 1.14 -42.38 -1.86
CA GLU A 29 -0.08 -43.12 -2.27
C GLU A 29 -0.97 -42.35 -3.24
N GLY A 30 -0.37 -41.65 -4.21
CA GLY A 30 -1.13 -40.88 -5.20
C GLY A 30 -1.60 -39.50 -4.74
N VAL A 31 -1.30 -39.11 -3.49
CA VAL A 31 -1.69 -37.83 -2.89
C VAL A 31 -0.47 -36.97 -2.60
N LEU A 32 -0.56 -35.70 -2.95
CA LEU A 32 0.47 -34.72 -2.62
C LEU A 32 0.10 -34.01 -1.32
N TYR A 33 0.94 -34.17 -0.32
CA TYR A 33 0.83 -33.51 0.98
C TYR A 33 1.72 -32.28 1.00
N MET A 34 1.17 -31.16 1.44
CA MET A 34 1.93 -29.95 1.68
C MET A 34 1.92 -29.66 3.19
N SER A 35 3.10 -29.51 3.78
CA SER A 35 3.24 -29.17 5.18
C SER A 35 3.86 -27.78 5.34
N LEU A 36 3.39 -27.06 6.34
CA LEU A 36 3.96 -25.78 6.75
C LEU A 36 5.44 -25.92 7.09
N PRO A 37 6.25 -24.86 6.92
CA PRO A 37 7.62 -24.85 7.39
C PRO A 37 7.64 -25.11 8.90
N SER A 38 8.58 -25.97 9.33
CA SER A 38 8.79 -26.21 10.76
C SER A 38 9.42 -24.97 11.40
N LEU A 39 8.74 -24.40 12.35
CA LEU A 39 9.16 -23.21 13.10
C LEU A 39 9.82 -23.59 14.44
N ASN A 40 10.60 -24.69 14.49
CA ASN A 40 11.31 -25.12 15.70
C ASN A 40 10.40 -25.20 16.94
N GLY A 41 9.14 -25.64 16.76
CA GLY A 41 8.15 -25.76 17.82
C GLY A 41 7.31 -24.51 18.08
N ALA A 42 7.50 -23.41 17.37
CA ALA A 42 6.64 -22.24 17.45
C ALA A 42 5.31 -22.48 16.69
N ASP A 43 4.20 -22.09 17.31
CA ASP A 43 2.91 -22.10 16.67
C ASP A 43 2.82 -20.95 15.63
N ILE A 44 2.48 -21.26 14.38
CA ILE A 44 2.34 -20.26 13.32
C ILE A 44 1.20 -19.25 13.61
N HIS A 45 0.26 -19.62 14.46
CA HIS A 45 -0.83 -18.73 14.90
C HIS A 45 -0.39 -17.78 16.03
N ASP A 46 0.76 -18.04 16.66
CA ASP A 46 1.33 -17.12 17.63
C ASP A 46 2.06 -15.97 16.94
N THR A 47 1.30 -14.94 16.57
CA THR A 47 1.83 -13.72 15.93
C THR A 47 2.72 -12.88 16.86
N THR A 48 2.87 -13.25 18.13
CA THR A 48 3.77 -12.57 19.08
C THR A 48 5.18 -13.11 19.01
N SER A 49 5.35 -14.36 18.58
CA SER A 49 6.65 -15.04 18.46
C SER A 49 7.60 -14.31 17.49
N PRO A 50 8.85 -14.04 17.87
CA PRO A 50 9.87 -13.46 16.99
C PRO A 50 10.12 -14.29 15.72
N GLU A 51 10.06 -15.62 15.81
CA GLU A 51 10.28 -16.56 14.71
C GLU A 51 9.15 -16.47 13.69
N VAL A 52 7.90 -16.42 14.15
CA VAL A 52 6.71 -16.25 13.30
C VAL A 52 6.75 -14.89 12.62
N LYS A 53 7.10 -13.81 13.35
CA LYS A 53 7.27 -12.47 12.77
C LYS A 53 8.37 -12.44 11.70
N ALA A 54 9.49 -13.12 11.93
CA ALA A 54 10.58 -13.20 10.94
C ALA A 54 10.14 -13.94 9.68
N LEU A 55 9.40 -15.04 9.83
CA LEU A 55 8.84 -15.80 8.70
C LEU A 55 7.83 -14.97 7.91
N LEU A 56 6.88 -14.33 8.59
CA LEU A 56 5.89 -13.45 7.94
C LEU A 56 6.56 -12.30 7.18
N ARG A 57 7.59 -11.68 7.78
CA ARG A 57 8.38 -10.64 7.09
C ARG A 57 9.08 -11.17 5.85
N SER A 58 9.65 -12.37 5.88
CA SER A 58 10.29 -12.98 4.71
C SER A 58 9.30 -13.22 3.58
N TRP A 59 8.12 -13.74 3.87
CA TRP A 59 7.04 -13.94 2.90
C TRP A 59 6.56 -12.61 2.29
N MET A 60 6.36 -11.60 3.13
CA MET A 60 5.97 -10.26 2.66
C MET A 60 7.06 -9.64 1.80
N SER A 61 8.32 -9.82 2.14
CA SER A 61 9.45 -9.33 1.35
C SER A 61 9.53 -9.98 -0.02
N GLU A 62 9.31 -11.30 -0.10
CA GLU A 62 9.35 -12.06 -1.35
C GLU A 62 8.19 -11.68 -2.29
N SER A 63 6.97 -11.60 -1.76
CA SER A 63 5.80 -11.14 -2.54
C SER A 63 5.94 -9.68 -2.99
N ARG A 64 6.66 -8.86 -2.23
CA ARG A 64 7.02 -7.49 -2.60
C ARG A 64 8.01 -7.47 -3.76
N HIS A 65 9.03 -8.33 -3.74
CA HIS A 65 10.02 -8.40 -4.82
C HIS A 65 9.37 -8.73 -6.17
N GLU A 66 8.45 -9.66 -6.21
CA GLU A 66 7.71 -10.00 -7.44
C GLU A 66 6.86 -8.82 -7.96
N ARG A 67 6.26 -8.04 -7.07
CA ARG A 67 5.52 -6.82 -7.45
C ARG A 67 6.42 -5.72 -7.98
N LEU A 68 7.67 -5.65 -7.52
CA LEU A 68 8.63 -4.62 -7.94
C LEU A 68 9.22 -4.86 -9.33
N VAL A 69 9.14 -6.08 -9.87
CA VAL A 69 9.68 -6.39 -11.22
C VAL A 69 9.13 -5.44 -12.27
N GLY A 70 7.83 -5.09 -12.22
CA GLY A 70 7.24 -4.12 -13.15
C GLY A 70 7.68 -2.66 -12.95
N TYR A 71 8.41 -2.36 -11.87
CA TYR A 71 8.88 -1.01 -11.53
C TYR A 71 10.40 -0.87 -11.58
N THR A 72 11.12 -1.89 -12.06
CA THR A 72 12.59 -1.93 -12.03
C THR A 72 13.22 -0.70 -12.72
N ASP A 73 12.73 -0.32 -13.88
CA ASP A 73 13.27 0.84 -14.62
C ASP A 73 12.96 2.17 -13.90
N PHE A 74 11.78 2.27 -13.28
CA PHE A 74 11.42 3.43 -12.48
C PHE A 74 12.34 3.55 -11.25
N ILE A 75 12.52 2.46 -10.50
CA ILE A 75 13.41 2.41 -9.33
C ILE A 75 14.84 2.80 -9.73
N LYS A 76 15.37 2.16 -10.77
CA LYS A 76 16.71 2.45 -11.27
C LYS A 76 16.88 3.93 -11.67
N ARG A 77 15.88 4.52 -12.32
CA ARG A 77 15.88 5.94 -12.67
C ARG A 77 15.89 6.85 -11.45
N MET A 78 15.16 6.50 -10.38
CA MET A 78 15.11 7.28 -9.15
C MET A 78 16.42 7.18 -8.35
N GLU A 79 17.07 6.04 -8.38
CA GLU A 79 18.32 5.76 -7.67
C GLU A 79 19.57 6.23 -8.40
N THR A 80 19.47 6.49 -9.71
CA THR A 80 20.61 6.94 -10.53
C THR A 80 20.59 8.47 -10.64
N PRO A 81 21.64 9.17 -10.20
CA PRO A 81 21.75 10.61 -10.40
C PRO A 81 21.91 10.96 -11.89
N SER A 82 21.42 12.12 -12.28
CA SER A 82 21.58 12.67 -13.64
C SER A 82 22.07 14.10 -13.59
N ALA A 83 22.39 14.72 -14.73
CA ALA A 83 22.99 16.05 -14.80
C ALA A 83 22.24 17.12 -13.98
N ASN A 84 20.92 17.03 -13.88
CA ASN A 84 20.06 18.03 -13.20
C ASN A 84 19.26 17.44 -12.04
N LYS A 85 19.57 16.20 -11.61
CA LYS A 85 18.80 15.52 -10.55
C LYS A 85 19.71 14.69 -9.68
N MET A 86 19.58 14.84 -8.37
CA MET A 86 20.22 13.95 -7.41
C MET A 86 19.43 12.64 -7.28
N SER A 87 20.10 11.62 -6.78
CA SER A 87 19.45 10.34 -6.46
C SER A 87 18.43 10.49 -5.32
N ILE A 88 17.41 9.67 -5.35
CA ILE A 88 16.43 9.55 -4.26
C ILE A 88 17.09 9.18 -2.91
N SER A 89 18.26 8.51 -2.95
CA SER A 89 19.03 8.17 -1.75
C SER A 89 19.43 9.38 -0.90
N THR A 90 19.54 10.56 -1.52
CA THR A 90 19.80 11.84 -0.83
C THR A 90 18.68 12.19 0.18
N LEU A 91 17.46 11.71 -0.05
CA LEU A 91 16.30 11.93 0.82
C LEU A 91 16.11 10.82 1.85
N ILE A 92 17.05 9.88 1.95
CA ILE A 92 17.01 8.78 2.93
C ILE A 92 18.05 9.10 4.01
N ALA A 93 17.59 9.34 5.24
CA ALA A 93 18.48 9.61 6.36
C ALA A 93 19.22 8.34 6.81
N ASP A 94 20.46 8.50 7.27
CA ASP A 94 21.16 7.44 8.00
C ASP A 94 20.54 7.28 9.39
N GLY A 95 20.06 6.07 9.68
CA GLY A 95 19.45 5.74 10.96
C GLY A 95 20.39 5.87 12.16
N LYS A 96 21.71 5.72 11.96
CA LYS A 96 22.71 5.94 13.02
C LYS A 96 22.84 7.41 13.35
N GLU A 97 22.94 8.27 12.34
CA GLU A 97 23.00 9.72 12.50
C GLU A 97 21.73 10.25 13.19
N LEU A 98 20.55 9.77 12.79
CA LEU A 98 19.29 10.11 13.44
C LEU A 98 19.27 9.67 14.92
N ALA A 99 19.70 8.43 15.19
CA ALA A 99 19.77 7.92 16.57
C ALA A 99 20.73 8.74 17.44
N ASP A 100 21.86 9.19 16.90
CA ASP A 100 22.81 10.04 17.63
C ASP A 100 22.24 11.43 17.89
N ARG A 101 21.55 12.05 16.93
CA ARG A 101 20.85 13.33 17.13
C ARG A 101 19.78 13.21 18.24
N ILE A 102 18.97 12.15 18.22
CA ILE A 102 17.94 11.90 19.23
C ILE A 102 18.59 11.70 20.61
N ARG A 103 19.69 10.94 20.71
CA ARG A 103 20.39 10.69 21.96
C ARG A 103 20.97 12.01 22.55
N ARG A 104 21.56 12.85 21.71
CA ARG A 104 22.07 14.17 22.11
C ARG A 104 20.95 15.08 22.60
N ALA A 105 19.79 15.07 21.96
CA ALA A 105 18.62 15.81 22.43
C ALA A 105 18.11 15.27 23.77
N HIS A 106 18.07 13.96 23.95
CA HIS A 106 17.68 13.32 25.22
C HIS A 106 18.63 13.70 26.36
N ASN A 107 19.94 13.85 26.08
CA ASN A 107 20.94 14.28 27.05
C ASN A 107 20.93 15.80 27.32
N GLY A 108 20.09 16.57 26.64
CA GLY A 108 20.04 18.03 26.77
C GLY A 108 21.17 18.76 26.07
N GLU A 109 21.91 18.10 25.18
CA GLU A 109 23.05 18.71 24.43
C GLU A 109 22.56 19.58 23.26
N ILE A 110 21.39 19.24 22.70
CA ILE A 110 20.74 20.00 21.62
C ILE A 110 19.24 20.05 21.88
N GLU A 111 18.55 21.03 21.31
CA GLU A 111 17.11 21.12 21.34
C GLU A 111 16.50 20.01 20.50
N ILE A 112 15.31 19.50 20.88
CA ILE A 112 14.62 18.40 20.18
C ILE A 112 14.33 18.76 18.71
N GLU A 113 14.04 20.02 18.42
CA GLU A 113 13.79 20.53 17.06
C GLU A 113 15.02 20.46 16.15
N ASN A 114 16.23 20.44 16.73
CA ASN A 114 17.48 20.24 16.01
C ASN A 114 17.78 18.76 15.79
N ALA A 115 17.18 17.88 16.57
CA ALA A 115 17.28 16.44 16.36
C ALA A 115 16.29 15.94 15.31
N VAL A 116 15.03 16.37 15.41
CA VAL A 116 13.94 15.98 14.49
C VAL A 116 12.95 17.14 14.38
N LYS A 117 12.68 17.59 13.15
CA LYS A 117 11.72 18.66 12.87
C LYS A 117 10.76 18.25 11.75
N PRO A 118 9.73 17.47 12.07
CA PRO A 118 8.83 16.94 11.04
C PRO A 118 7.91 18.04 10.49
N TYR A 119 7.66 17.95 9.16
CA TYR A 119 6.63 18.75 8.49
C TYR A 119 5.95 17.97 7.39
N LEU A 120 4.76 18.40 7.01
CA LEU A 120 3.97 17.81 5.94
C LEU A 120 4.17 18.61 4.65
N GLN A 121 4.49 17.91 3.56
CA GLN A 121 4.56 18.46 2.22
C GLN A 121 3.48 17.83 1.35
N LEU A 122 2.54 18.65 0.86
CA LEU A 122 1.50 18.18 -0.06
C LEU A 122 2.15 17.78 -1.40
N VAL A 123 1.77 16.62 -1.91
CA VAL A 123 2.23 16.14 -3.21
C VAL A 123 1.38 16.77 -4.32
N ARG A 124 1.99 17.61 -5.12
CA ARG A 124 1.39 18.18 -6.34
C ARG A 124 2.11 17.65 -7.57
N GLU A 125 1.39 17.43 -8.64
CA GLU A 125 1.88 16.73 -9.82
C GLU A 125 3.10 17.39 -10.48
N ASN A 126 3.13 18.71 -10.52
CA ASN A 126 4.17 19.47 -11.21
C ASN A 126 5.30 19.99 -10.32
N ASP A 127 5.14 19.86 -9.00
CA ASP A 127 6.12 20.34 -8.04
C ASP A 127 7.39 19.47 -8.08
N ARG A 128 8.52 20.14 -7.92
CA ARG A 128 9.84 19.50 -7.82
C ARG A 128 10.43 19.74 -6.46
N ASP A 129 11.14 18.74 -5.99
CA ASP A 129 11.94 18.82 -4.78
C ASP A 129 13.15 19.76 -5.00
N GLU A 130 13.32 20.72 -4.11
CA GLU A 130 14.38 21.73 -4.18
C GLU A 130 15.79 21.15 -4.04
N PHE A 131 15.93 20.05 -3.29
CA PHE A 131 17.23 19.42 -3.03
C PHE A 131 17.65 18.45 -4.15
N THR A 132 16.71 17.71 -4.69
CA THR A 132 17.02 16.64 -5.66
C THR A 132 16.61 16.96 -7.09
N GLY A 133 15.70 17.92 -7.30
CA GLY A 133 15.11 18.22 -8.61
C GLY A 133 14.12 17.14 -9.10
N LEU A 134 13.88 16.09 -8.32
CA LEU A 134 12.92 15.05 -8.63
C LEU A 134 11.48 15.58 -8.49
N LYS A 135 10.54 15.02 -9.24
CA LYS A 135 9.12 15.34 -9.04
C LYS A 135 8.66 14.81 -7.68
N ILE A 136 7.94 15.63 -6.91
CA ILE A 136 7.43 15.23 -5.59
C ILE A 136 6.48 14.03 -5.69
N SER A 137 5.68 13.95 -6.74
CA SER A 137 4.83 12.80 -7.03
C SER A 137 5.62 11.51 -7.31
N GLU A 138 6.78 11.60 -7.98
CA GLU A 138 7.67 10.45 -8.20
C GLU A 138 8.37 10.02 -6.89
N ILE A 139 8.75 10.97 -6.03
CA ILE A 139 9.29 10.68 -4.69
C ILE A 139 8.26 9.92 -3.87
N TRP A 140 7.02 10.41 -3.79
CA TRP A 140 5.95 9.73 -3.08
C TRP A 140 5.71 8.32 -3.62
N ARG A 141 5.64 8.17 -4.95
CA ARG A 141 5.47 6.89 -5.62
C ARG A 141 6.60 5.92 -5.29
N TYR A 142 7.85 6.39 -5.23
CA TYR A 142 8.99 5.57 -4.88
C TYR A 142 8.86 4.99 -3.47
N PHE A 143 8.62 5.84 -2.48
CA PHE A 143 8.41 5.37 -1.10
C PHE A 143 7.13 4.54 -0.94
N ARG A 144 6.11 4.77 -1.75
CA ARG A 144 4.90 3.95 -1.78
C ARG A 144 5.19 2.50 -2.15
N LEU A 145 6.21 2.22 -2.98
CA LEU A 145 6.63 0.87 -3.31
C LEU A 145 7.20 0.10 -2.11
N THR A 146 7.53 0.79 -1.01
CA THR A 146 7.98 0.14 0.23
C THR A 146 6.83 -0.42 1.07
N TRP A 147 5.58 -0.08 0.79
CA TRP A 147 4.43 -0.61 1.53
C TRP A 147 4.17 -2.08 1.17
N SER A 148 3.90 -2.87 2.20
CA SER A 148 3.58 -4.28 2.04
C SER A 148 2.16 -4.52 1.52
N THR A 149 1.23 -3.63 1.85
CA THR A 149 -0.16 -3.73 1.41
C THR A 149 -0.42 -2.89 0.17
N PRO A 150 -1.13 -3.41 -0.84
CA PRO A 150 -1.63 -2.58 -1.92
C PRO A 150 -2.64 -1.59 -1.34
N ALA A 151 -2.56 -0.33 -1.76
CA ALA A 151 -3.61 0.65 -1.52
C ALA A 151 -4.03 1.18 -2.89
N GLU A 152 -5.29 1.02 -3.18
CA GLU A 152 -5.89 1.62 -4.37
C GLU A 152 -6.16 3.09 -4.08
N THR A 153 -5.76 3.95 -4.99
CA THR A 153 -6.04 5.39 -4.89
C THR A 153 -7.26 5.71 -5.74
N THR A 154 -8.21 6.41 -5.17
CA THR A 154 -9.38 6.91 -5.93
C THR A 154 -9.03 8.25 -6.55
N PRO A 155 -8.99 8.37 -7.89
CA PRO A 155 -8.70 9.64 -8.56
C PRO A 155 -9.62 10.77 -8.09
N GLY A 156 -9.03 11.94 -7.82
CA GLY A 156 -9.76 13.13 -7.37
C GLY A 156 -10.24 13.13 -5.93
N ARG A 157 -10.00 12.04 -5.17
CA ARG A 157 -10.42 11.88 -3.77
C ARG A 157 -9.28 11.60 -2.81
N THR A 158 -8.04 11.68 -3.29
CA THR A 158 -6.84 11.33 -2.53
C THR A 158 -5.92 12.54 -2.44
N MET A 159 -5.52 12.90 -1.24
CA MET A 159 -4.45 13.87 -0.97
C MET A 159 -3.23 13.13 -0.43
N GLN A 160 -2.13 13.26 -1.12
CA GLN A 160 -0.88 12.57 -0.79
C GLN A 160 0.09 13.54 -0.12
N TYR A 161 0.80 13.06 0.89
CA TYR A 161 1.76 13.85 1.66
C TYR A 161 3.08 13.11 1.82
N LEU A 162 4.17 13.85 1.73
CA LEU A 162 5.47 13.46 2.28
C LEU A 162 5.58 14.00 3.71
N ILE A 163 6.05 13.18 4.63
CA ILE A 163 6.44 13.59 5.97
C ILE A 163 7.97 13.72 5.94
N ARG A 164 8.47 14.93 6.15
CA ARG A 164 9.89 15.24 5.99
C ARG A 164 10.49 15.79 7.28
N ASP A 165 11.79 15.59 7.47
CA ASP A 165 12.57 16.09 8.60
C ASP A 165 13.37 17.34 8.20
N ALA A 166 12.92 18.53 8.62
CA ALA A 166 13.63 19.77 8.37
C ALA A 166 14.94 19.92 9.19
N ALA A 167 15.20 19.06 10.17
CA ALA A 167 16.49 19.01 10.86
C ALA A 167 17.57 18.26 10.06
N HIS A 168 17.19 17.53 9.01
CA HIS A 168 18.14 16.89 8.10
C HIS A 168 18.53 17.83 6.97
N GLN A 169 19.80 17.79 6.54
CA GLN A 169 20.37 18.70 5.53
C GLN A 169 19.55 18.78 4.22
N HIS A 170 18.99 17.66 3.77
CA HIS A 170 18.19 17.58 2.54
C HIS A 170 16.71 17.30 2.82
N HIS A 171 16.25 17.63 4.02
CA HIS A 171 14.88 17.37 4.44
C HIS A 171 14.44 15.92 4.13
N ALA A 172 15.14 14.96 4.72
CA ALA A 172 14.91 13.53 4.47
C ALA A 172 13.45 13.13 4.67
N VAL A 173 13.01 12.14 3.88
CA VAL A 173 11.66 11.60 3.97
C VAL A 173 11.58 10.64 5.16
N MET A 174 10.77 10.97 6.14
CA MET A 174 10.47 10.12 7.32
C MET A 174 9.34 9.14 7.04
N GLY A 175 8.43 9.52 6.15
CA GLY A 175 7.28 8.69 5.81
C GLY A 175 6.43 9.31 4.71
N ILE A 176 5.40 8.57 4.33
CA ILE A 176 4.38 9.03 3.39
C ILE A 176 3.00 8.82 4.01
N ALA A 177 2.07 9.69 3.67
CA ALA A 177 0.69 9.59 4.08
C ALA A 177 -0.25 9.81 2.88
N SER A 178 -1.42 9.21 2.95
CA SER A 178 -2.50 9.44 2.01
C SER A 178 -3.77 9.71 2.81
N LEU A 179 -4.37 10.85 2.56
CA LEU A 179 -5.68 11.19 3.10
C LEU A 179 -6.71 10.95 2.00
N GLU A 180 -7.63 10.07 2.25
CA GLU A 180 -8.64 9.69 1.28
C GLU A 180 -10.04 9.99 1.80
N ASN A 181 -10.90 10.43 0.90
CA ASN A 181 -12.32 10.52 1.22
C ASN A 181 -12.88 9.09 1.32
N CYS A 182 -13.63 8.81 2.37
CA CYS A 182 -14.35 7.57 2.53
C CYS A 182 -15.37 7.41 1.39
N ALA A 183 -14.94 6.86 0.26
CA ALA A 183 -15.84 6.33 -0.76
C ALA A 183 -16.35 4.96 -0.32
N VAL A 184 -16.81 4.86 0.91
CA VAL A 184 -17.15 3.57 1.48
C VAL A 184 -18.62 3.32 1.29
N GLN A 185 -18.91 2.28 0.56
CA GLN A 185 -20.16 1.57 0.70
C GLN A 185 -20.18 0.95 2.11
N ILE A 186 -20.76 1.65 3.09
CA ILE A 186 -20.97 1.12 4.43
C ILE A 186 -22.29 0.37 4.37
N THR A 187 -22.26 -0.93 4.12
CA THR A 187 -23.43 -1.77 3.91
C THR A 187 -24.49 -1.57 5.01
N CYS A 188 -24.10 -1.52 6.28
CA CYS A 188 -25.03 -1.30 7.38
C CYS A 188 -25.70 0.09 7.36
N ARG A 189 -24.99 1.13 6.94
CA ARG A 189 -25.54 2.47 6.73
C ARG A 189 -26.47 2.47 5.53
N ASP A 190 -26.01 1.90 4.42
CA ASP A 190 -26.73 1.90 3.15
C ASP A 190 -28.02 1.08 3.26
N ASP A 191 -28.00 -0.02 4.03
CA ASP A 191 -29.18 -0.80 4.40
C ASP A 191 -30.15 0.01 5.28
N TYR A 192 -29.63 0.72 6.28
CA TYR A 192 -30.43 1.55 7.20
C TYR A 192 -31.14 2.70 6.49
N ILE A 193 -30.46 3.40 5.59
CA ILE A 193 -31.03 4.54 4.84
C ILE A 193 -31.73 4.12 3.53
N GLY A 194 -31.74 2.81 3.21
CA GLY A 194 -32.40 2.26 2.03
C GLY A 194 -31.64 2.46 0.70
N TRP A 195 -30.32 2.68 0.75
CA TRP A 195 -29.45 2.83 -0.44
C TRP A 195 -28.91 1.48 -0.96
N ASN A 196 -29.38 0.38 -0.41
CA ASN A 196 -29.04 -0.92 -0.91
C ASN A 196 -29.67 -1.15 -2.28
N GLN A 197 -28.85 -1.41 -3.30
CA GLN A 197 -29.31 -1.60 -4.68
C GLN A 197 -30.38 -2.70 -4.82
N LYS A 198 -30.24 -3.82 -4.09
CA LYS A 198 -31.21 -4.91 -4.12
C LYS A 198 -32.55 -4.47 -3.53
N ALA A 199 -32.52 -3.88 -2.35
CA ALA A 199 -33.73 -3.37 -1.68
C ALA A 199 -34.42 -2.28 -2.51
N PHE A 200 -33.66 -1.42 -3.17
CA PHE A 200 -34.18 -0.42 -4.09
C PHE A 200 -34.89 -1.05 -5.30
N ILE A 201 -34.24 -2.00 -5.98
CA ILE A 201 -34.80 -2.71 -7.12
C ILE A 201 -36.07 -3.48 -6.71
N GLU A 202 -36.05 -4.20 -5.59
CA GLU A 202 -37.21 -4.92 -5.07
C GLU A 202 -38.37 -3.98 -4.72
N ARG A 203 -38.08 -2.78 -4.23
CA ARG A 203 -39.08 -1.75 -3.96
C ARG A 203 -39.71 -1.24 -5.26
N ILE A 204 -38.89 -0.89 -6.25
CA ILE A 204 -39.36 -0.42 -7.56
C ILE A 204 -40.22 -1.48 -8.27
N LEU A 205 -39.81 -2.74 -8.21
CA LEU A 205 -40.56 -3.85 -8.83
C LEU A 205 -41.93 -4.15 -8.17
N LYS A 206 -42.13 -3.67 -6.94
CA LYS A 206 -43.43 -3.78 -6.24
C LYS A 206 -44.38 -2.63 -6.54
N LEU A 207 -43.90 -1.56 -7.14
CA LEU A 207 -44.72 -0.41 -7.51
C LEU A 207 -45.45 -0.68 -8.84
N SER A 208 -46.55 0.01 -9.07
CA SER A 208 -47.15 0.05 -10.41
C SER A 208 -46.19 0.82 -11.35
N ASP A 209 -46.30 0.56 -12.65
CA ASP A 209 -45.47 1.23 -13.67
C ASP A 209 -45.51 2.75 -13.58
N PHE A 210 -46.65 3.33 -13.24
CA PHE A 210 -46.82 4.79 -13.07
C PHE A 210 -46.04 5.29 -11.84
N GLU A 211 -46.13 4.63 -10.71
CA GLU A 211 -45.42 5.02 -9.48
C GLU A 211 -43.90 4.85 -9.64
N ALA A 212 -43.47 3.75 -10.25
CA ALA A 212 -42.05 3.48 -10.52
C ALA A 212 -41.42 4.56 -11.40
N VAL A 213 -42.13 4.98 -12.49
CA VAL A 213 -41.68 6.06 -13.37
C VAL A 213 -41.59 7.38 -12.65
N ASN A 214 -42.55 7.70 -11.78
CA ASN A 214 -42.53 8.94 -11.00
C ASN A 214 -41.40 8.98 -10.00
N GLU A 215 -41.14 7.89 -9.29
CA GLU A 215 -40.02 7.78 -8.33
C GLU A 215 -38.66 7.92 -9.03
N LEU A 216 -38.48 7.26 -10.18
CA LEU A 216 -37.26 7.39 -10.98
C LEU A 216 -37.06 8.80 -11.53
N LYS A 217 -38.12 9.51 -11.94
CA LYS A 217 -38.05 10.92 -12.37
C LYS A 217 -37.66 11.86 -11.23
N GLN A 218 -38.15 11.62 -10.02
CA GLN A 218 -37.73 12.39 -8.84
C GLN A 218 -36.24 12.19 -8.53
N LEU A 219 -35.76 10.96 -8.59
CA LEU A 219 -34.35 10.66 -8.39
C LEU A 219 -33.45 11.33 -9.43
N LEU A 220 -33.85 11.28 -10.72
CA LEU A 220 -33.12 11.97 -11.78
C LEU A 220 -33.04 13.48 -11.54
N LYS A 221 -34.16 14.11 -11.14
CA LYS A 221 -34.18 15.54 -10.79
C LYS A 221 -33.22 15.86 -9.63
N TYR A 222 -33.15 15.03 -8.59
CA TYR A 222 -32.19 15.20 -7.49
C TYR A 222 -30.74 15.13 -7.95
N LEU A 223 -30.43 14.31 -8.96
CA LEU A 223 -29.09 14.19 -9.53
C LEU A 223 -28.72 15.34 -10.47
N GLU A 224 -29.71 16.01 -11.06
CA GLU A 224 -29.52 17.19 -11.94
C GLU A 224 -29.36 18.48 -11.14
N ASP A 225 -30.00 18.58 -9.98
CA ASP A 225 -30.02 19.76 -9.12
C ASP A 225 -28.85 19.83 -8.11
N GLY A 226 -28.03 18.75 -7.96
CA GLY A 226 -26.91 18.62 -7.03
C GLY A 226 -25.57 18.59 -7.69
#